data_fd9aed8909b55f69f3e09f95469f5ace
#
_entry.id   fd9aed8909b55f69f3e09f95469f5ace
#
_cell.length_a   1.000
_cell.length_b   1.000
_cell.length_c   1.000
_cell.angle_alpha   90.00
_cell.angle_beta   90.00
_cell.angle_gamma   90.00
#
_symmetry.space_group_name_H-M   'P 1'
#
loop_
_entity.id
_entity.type
_entity.pdbx_description
1 polymer ?
#
loop_
_entity_poly.entity_id
_entity_poly.type
_entity_poly.pdbx_seq_one_letter_code
_entity_poly.pdbx_strand_id
1 'polypeptide(L)'
;MIRALLAALLLSFGLAACDLLEPAPEQIAPGDPAPALWEVTADGGQKAWLFGTIHALPDDARWHSAALDSAFDKADLLVVEIADLGDAKAAAEAFGKLAYTPGLGPFRARQDRAFNDRLDAKIGDNKGILPTNIEDWAAALRIASASAEDSGENGVDRALLAGNKPVVGLESYAAQFGIFDMLSPTDQKALLRAVVEDDSGEDEKAMRAAWLSGDLDKLSHLAMTGMLSEPGLRAALLDQRNWAWAEQIAPMILAGRKPFVAVGAAHMLGEQGLPALLEARGMRVRRKQ
;
A
#
# COMPACT_ATOMS: atom_id res chain seq x y z
N MET A 1 5.72 -5.18 8.56
CA MET A 1 4.33 -4.72 8.32
C MET A 1 4.28 -3.29 7.75
N ILE A 2 4.82 -2.31 8.45
CA ILE A 2 4.87 -0.91 8.04
C ILE A 2 5.64 -0.72 6.73
N ARG A 3 6.73 -1.48 6.52
CA ARG A 3 7.56 -1.43 5.32
C ARG A 3 6.77 -1.75 4.06
N ALA A 4 5.96 -2.81 4.07
CA ALA A 4 5.16 -3.21 2.92
C ALA A 4 4.05 -2.20 2.59
N LEU A 5 3.38 -1.63 3.60
CA LEU A 5 2.36 -0.60 3.41
C LEU A 5 2.92 0.73 2.91
N LEU A 6 4.12 1.11 3.36
CA LEU A 6 4.78 2.36 2.96
C LEU A 6 5.65 2.21 1.71
N ALA A 7 6.21 1.03 1.46
CA ALA A 7 6.96 0.74 0.23
C ALA A 7 6.09 0.90 -1.02
N ALA A 8 4.80 0.62 -0.93
CA ALA A 8 3.84 0.89 -1.99
C ALA A 8 3.82 2.32 -2.47
N LEU A 9 4.00 3.25 -1.55
CA LEU A 9 3.99 4.68 -1.86
C LEU A 9 5.28 5.18 -2.52
N LEU A 10 6.39 4.44 -2.41
CA LEU A 10 7.74 4.94 -2.74
C LEU A 10 8.44 4.18 -3.87
N LEU A 11 7.78 3.20 -4.47
CA LEU A 11 8.34 2.36 -5.54
C LEU A 11 8.83 3.09 -6.81
N SER A 12 8.80 4.40 -6.78
CA SER A 12 9.30 5.26 -7.86
C SER A 12 10.72 5.77 -7.63
N PHE A 13 11.33 5.53 -6.48
CA PHE A 13 12.72 5.92 -6.22
C PHE A 13 13.66 4.78 -6.59
N GLY A 14 13.96 4.65 -7.88
CA GLY A 14 15.07 3.81 -8.35
C GLY A 14 16.40 4.36 -7.84
N LEU A 15 16.88 3.86 -6.73
CA LEU A 15 18.27 3.94 -6.34
C LEU A 15 18.91 2.62 -6.77
N ALA A 16 19.86 2.70 -7.71
CA ALA A 16 20.69 1.57 -8.06
C ALA A 16 21.39 1.05 -6.79
N ALA A 17 20.94 -0.09 -6.28
CA ALA A 17 21.60 -0.80 -5.20
C ALA A 17 22.58 -1.81 -5.80
N CYS A 18 23.81 -1.75 -5.35
CA CYS A 18 24.86 -2.72 -5.65
C CYS A 18 24.48 -4.11 -5.10
N ASP A 19 24.79 -5.14 -5.91
CA ASP A 19 24.76 -6.54 -5.58
C ASP A 19 25.20 -6.86 -4.14
N LEU A 20 24.28 -7.39 -3.34
CA LEU A 20 24.62 -8.17 -2.15
C LEU A 20 23.74 -9.42 -2.17
N LEU A 21 24.41 -10.57 -2.22
CA LEU A 21 23.96 -11.95 -2.00
C LEU A 21 22.46 -12.15 -1.82
N GLU A 22 21.81 -12.70 -2.84
CA GLU A 22 20.42 -13.14 -2.82
C GLU A 22 20.16 -14.11 -1.65
N PRO A 23 19.16 -13.84 -0.78
CA PRO A 23 18.64 -14.89 0.09
C PRO A 23 17.98 -15.98 -0.78
N ALA A 24 18.16 -17.23 -0.40
CA ALA A 24 17.55 -18.35 -1.09
C ALA A 24 16.02 -18.17 -1.18
N PRO A 25 15.39 -18.51 -2.31
CA PRO A 25 13.95 -18.32 -2.50
C PRO A 25 13.14 -19.03 -1.42
N GLU A 26 12.20 -18.27 -0.82
CA GLU A 26 11.29 -18.79 0.20
C GLU A 26 10.35 -19.81 -0.45
N GLN A 27 10.41 -21.07 -0.03
CA GLN A 27 9.48 -22.11 -0.50
C GLN A 27 8.11 -21.87 0.13
N ILE A 28 7.18 -21.31 -0.64
CA ILE A 28 5.78 -21.19 -0.27
C ILE A 28 5.15 -22.59 -0.27
N ALA A 29 4.46 -22.94 0.83
CA ALA A 29 3.85 -24.25 1.02
C ALA A 29 2.88 -24.62 -0.13
N PRO A 30 2.76 -25.91 -0.51
CA PRO A 30 1.96 -26.32 -1.64
C PRO A 30 0.46 -26.18 -1.37
N GLY A 31 -0.12 -25.17 -1.95
CA GLY A 31 -1.55 -24.92 -2.08
C GLY A 31 -1.76 -23.98 -3.26
N ASP A 32 -2.87 -24.14 -3.98
CA ASP A 32 -3.19 -23.16 -5.02
C ASP A 32 -3.41 -21.79 -4.34
N PRO A 33 -2.80 -20.71 -4.86
CA PRO A 33 -2.98 -19.38 -4.27
C PRO A 33 -4.45 -18.96 -4.39
N ALA A 34 -4.99 -18.39 -3.31
CA ALA A 34 -6.36 -17.93 -3.25
C ALA A 34 -6.47 -16.54 -2.59
N PRO A 35 -5.73 -15.51 -3.08
CA PRO A 35 -5.87 -14.17 -2.53
C PRO A 35 -7.32 -13.70 -2.65
N ALA A 36 -7.81 -13.00 -1.64
CA ALA A 36 -9.22 -12.66 -1.54
C ALA A 36 -9.70 -11.78 -2.71
N LEU A 37 -10.79 -12.22 -3.33
CA LEU A 37 -11.45 -11.58 -4.46
C LEU A 37 -12.95 -11.46 -4.18
N TRP A 38 -13.54 -10.32 -4.45
CA TRP A 38 -14.97 -10.10 -4.34
C TRP A 38 -15.59 -9.72 -5.69
N GLU A 39 -16.80 -10.21 -5.93
CA GLU A 39 -17.68 -9.74 -6.99
C GLU A 39 -18.70 -8.79 -6.39
N VAL A 40 -18.80 -7.60 -6.95
CA VAL A 40 -19.81 -6.60 -6.63
C VAL A 40 -20.90 -6.64 -7.69
N THR A 41 -22.17 -6.61 -7.28
CA THR A 41 -23.31 -6.57 -8.19
C THR A 41 -24.28 -5.47 -7.74
N ALA A 42 -24.57 -4.52 -8.60
CA ALA A 42 -25.61 -3.53 -8.39
C ALA A 42 -27.00 -4.09 -8.75
N ASP A 43 -28.08 -3.44 -8.30
CA ASP A 43 -29.45 -3.90 -8.50
C ASP A 43 -29.85 -4.09 -9.98
N GLY A 44 -29.27 -3.28 -10.89
CA GLY A 44 -29.44 -3.44 -12.32
C GLY A 44 -28.61 -4.55 -12.97
N GLY A 45 -27.90 -5.37 -12.16
CA GLY A 45 -27.08 -6.48 -12.63
C GLY A 45 -25.68 -6.08 -13.11
N GLN A 46 -25.29 -4.81 -12.97
CA GLN A 46 -23.93 -4.33 -13.27
C GLN A 46 -22.93 -4.99 -12.31
N LYS A 47 -21.75 -5.31 -12.83
CA LYS A 47 -20.74 -6.05 -12.08
C LYS A 47 -19.43 -5.30 -12.00
N ALA A 48 -18.72 -5.54 -10.88
CA ALA A 48 -17.34 -5.15 -10.66
C ALA A 48 -16.62 -6.20 -9.84
N TRP A 49 -15.31 -6.08 -9.71
CA TRP A 49 -14.50 -6.95 -8.85
C TRP A 49 -13.59 -6.10 -7.99
N LEU A 50 -13.41 -6.53 -6.73
CA LEU A 50 -12.48 -5.93 -5.79
C LEU A 50 -11.39 -6.94 -5.47
N PHE A 51 -10.17 -6.49 -5.50
CA PHE A 51 -8.99 -7.30 -5.26
C PHE A 51 -7.99 -6.53 -4.41
N GLY A 52 -7.61 -7.10 -3.25
CA GLY A 52 -6.60 -6.54 -2.40
C GLY A 52 -5.20 -6.89 -2.90
N THR A 53 -4.38 -5.91 -3.22
CA THR A 53 -3.01 -6.12 -3.71
C THR A 53 -1.99 -6.14 -2.58
N ILE A 54 -0.82 -6.68 -2.89
CA ILE A 54 0.39 -6.58 -2.09
C ILE A 54 1.52 -6.07 -2.98
N HIS A 55 2.32 -5.14 -2.48
CA HIS A 55 3.22 -4.35 -3.31
C HIS A 55 4.59 -4.99 -3.52
N ALA A 56 4.93 -5.97 -2.70
CA ALA A 56 6.19 -6.70 -2.81
C ALA A 56 5.94 -8.20 -2.64
N LEU A 57 6.36 -8.96 -3.62
CA LEU A 57 6.34 -10.42 -3.62
C LEU A 57 7.71 -10.94 -4.05
N PRO A 58 8.15 -12.12 -3.55
CA PRO A 58 9.27 -12.83 -4.14
C PRO A 58 9.05 -13.09 -5.64
N ASP A 59 10.12 -13.15 -6.42
CA ASP A 59 10.06 -13.31 -7.89
C ASP A 59 9.31 -14.56 -8.33
N ASP A 60 9.34 -15.62 -7.52
CA ASP A 60 8.71 -16.91 -7.78
C ASP A 60 7.30 -17.04 -7.17
N ALA A 61 6.79 -16.00 -6.52
CA ALA A 61 5.49 -16.04 -5.85
C ALA A 61 4.36 -16.20 -6.88
N ARG A 62 3.66 -17.32 -6.80
CA ARG A 62 2.43 -17.55 -7.58
C ARG A 62 1.23 -17.00 -6.81
N TRP A 63 0.52 -16.08 -7.40
CA TRP A 63 -0.66 -15.43 -6.82
C TRP A 63 -1.88 -15.46 -7.75
N HIS A 64 -1.70 -15.82 -9.00
CA HIS A 64 -2.79 -16.00 -9.96
C HIS A 64 -3.67 -17.20 -9.61
N SER A 65 -4.97 -17.05 -9.78
CA SER A 65 -5.95 -18.12 -9.70
C SER A 65 -6.91 -18.05 -10.88
N ALA A 66 -7.55 -19.15 -11.24
CA ALA A 66 -8.53 -19.16 -12.32
C ALA A 66 -9.70 -18.20 -12.07
N ALA A 67 -10.08 -18.00 -10.80
CA ALA A 67 -11.13 -17.05 -10.43
C ALA A 67 -10.69 -15.60 -10.65
N LEU A 68 -9.46 -15.27 -10.26
CA LEU A 68 -8.86 -13.96 -10.45
C LEU A 68 -8.71 -13.62 -11.93
N ASP A 69 -8.12 -14.53 -12.71
CA ASP A 69 -7.90 -14.34 -14.15
C ASP A 69 -9.23 -14.16 -14.88
N SER A 70 -10.23 -15.00 -14.56
CA SER A 70 -11.58 -14.86 -15.11
C SER A 70 -12.26 -13.54 -14.74
N ALA A 71 -12.05 -13.02 -13.53
CA ALA A 71 -12.59 -11.74 -13.09
C ALA A 71 -11.92 -10.59 -13.84
N PHE A 72 -10.59 -10.64 -13.93
CA PHE A 72 -9.81 -9.65 -14.66
C PHE A 72 -10.18 -9.60 -16.14
N ASP A 73 -10.30 -10.75 -16.80
CA ASP A 73 -10.69 -10.83 -18.22
C ASP A 73 -12.07 -10.22 -18.50
N LYS A 74 -13.04 -10.42 -17.62
CA LYS A 74 -14.40 -9.88 -17.75
C LYS A 74 -14.51 -8.38 -17.50
N ALA A 75 -13.52 -7.81 -16.83
CA ALA A 75 -13.48 -6.37 -16.56
C ALA A 75 -13.14 -5.57 -17.84
N ASP A 76 -13.70 -4.39 -17.98
CA ASP A 76 -13.42 -3.45 -19.06
C ASP A 76 -12.50 -2.28 -18.65
N LEU A 77 -12.15 -2.22 -17.37
CA LEU A 77 -11.40 -1.14 -16.75
C LEU A 77 -10.61 -1.67 -15.57
N LEU A 78 -9.36 -1.28 -15.45
CA LEU A 78 -8.55 -1.46 -14.24
C LEU A 78 -8.59 -0.15 -13.43
N VAL A 79 -8.98 -0.24 -12.18
CA VAL A 79 -8.97 0.88 -11.22
C VAL A 79 -7.92 0.58 -10.16
N VAL A 80 -6.96 1.48 -9.99
CA VAL A 80 -5.83 1.35 -9.06
C VAL A 80 -5.68 2.59 -8.20
N GLU A 81 -4.84 2.54 -7.18
CA GLU A 81 -4.53 3.73 -6.37
C GLU A 81 -3.90 4.82 -7.24
N ILE A 82 -2.80 4.51 -7.92
CA ILE A 82 -2.08 5.41 -8.83
C ILE A 82 -1.95 4.75 -10.20
N ALA A 83 -2.46 5.41 -11.24
CA ALA A 83 -2.39 4.89 -12.60
C ALA A 83 -0.96 4.88 -13.16
N ASP A 84 -0.21 5.94 -12.89
CA ASP A 84 1.15 6.13 -13.40
C ASP A 84 2.21 5.66 -12.38
N LEU A 85 2.04 4.46 -11.82
CA LEU A 85 2.90 3.92 -10.75
C LEU A 85 4.39 3.83 -11.18
N GLY A 86 4.68 3.79 -12.47
CA GLY A 86 6.05 3.78 -13.02
C GLY A 86 6.68 5.17 -13.22
N ASP A 87 5.95 6.28 -13.01
CA ASP A 87 6.51 7.62 -13.20
C ASP A 87 7.28 8.10 -11.96
N ALA A 88 8.52 7.61 -11.85
CA ALA A 88 9.44 7.97 -10.78
C ALA A 88 9.71 9.48 -10.72
N LYS A 89 9.67 10.18 -11.87
CA LYS A 89 9.89 11.62 -11.92
C LYS A 89 8.72 12.37 -11.29
N ALA A 90 7.48 12.02 -11.65
CA ALA A 90 6.29 12.63 -11.06
C ALA A 90 6.22 12.38 -9.54
N ALA A 91 6.57 11.17 -9.10
CA ALA A 91 6.65 10.85 -7.68
C ALA A 91 7.71 11.70 -6.95
N ALA A 92 8.92 11.79 -7.50
CA ALA A 92 10.01 12.59 -6.91
C ALA A 92 9.67 14.08 -6.85
N GLU A 93 9.03 14.63 -7.90
CA GLU A 93 8.58 16.02 -7.92
C GLU A 93 7.49 16.30 -6.89
N ALA A 94 6.49 15.42 -6.78
CA ALA A 94 5.41 15.53 -5.80
C ALA A 94 5.94 15.44 -4.36
N PHE A 95 6.80 14.46 -4.08
CA PHE A 95 7.46 14.30 -2.80
C PHE A 95 8.31 15.53 -2.45
N GLY A 96 9.17 15.97 -3.37
CA GLY A 96 10.08 17.10 -3.15
C GLY A 96 9.38 18.43 -2.84
N LYS A 97 8.15 18.61 -3.31
CA LYS A 97 7.33 19.80 -3.02
C LYS A 97 6.80 19.85 -1.60
N LEU A 98 6.58 18.69 -0.97
CA LEU A 98 5.90 18.57 0.32
C LEU A 98 6.87 18.15 1.45
N ALA A 99 7.95 17.43 1.14
CA ALA A 99 8.84 16.83 2.12
C ALA A 99 9.66 17.81 2.95
N TYR A 100 9.63 19.10 2.62
CA TYR A 100 10.50 20.13 3.22
C TYR A 100 9.73 21.40 3.51
N THR A 101 9.64 21.77 4.79
CA THR A 101 9.02 23.04 5.20
C THR A 101 10.10 24.09 5.50
N PRO A 102 10.01 25.29 4.89
CA PRO A 102 10.93 26.38 5.18
C PRO A 102 10.94 26.74 6.67
N GLY A 103 12.13 26.85 7.25
CA GLY A 103 12.29 27.19 8.66
C GLY A 103 12.13 26.02 9.63
N LEU A 104 11.86 24.81 9.15
CA LEU A 104 11.85 23.60 9.97
C LEU A 104 13.29 23.34 10.49
N GLY A 105 13.43 23.17 11.79
CA GLY A 105 14.73 22.88 12.42
C GLY A 105 15.31 21.53 11.96
N PRO A 106 16.61 21.31 12.21
CA PRO A 106 17.28 20.07 11.82
C PRO A 106 16.53 18.84 12.32
N PHE A 107 16.28 17.86 11.44
CA PHE A 107 15.49 16.66 11.71
C PHE A 107 15.90 15.96 13.02
N ARG A 108 17.21 15.67 13.16
CA ARG A 108 17.74 14.99 14.35
C ARG A 108 17.61 15.80 15.65
N ALA A 109 17.64 17.14 15.56
CA ALA A 109 17.45 18.02 16.71
C ALA A 109 15.99 18.08 17.20
N ARG A 110 15.04 17.67 16.37
CA ARG A 110 13.63 17.54 16.71
C ARG A 110 13.27 16.23 17.38
N GLN A 111 14.22 15.27 17.40
CA GLN A 111 14.05 13.94 17.96
C GLN A 111 14.83 13.81 19.30
N ASP A 112 14.34 12.95 20.20
CA ASP A 112 15.09 12.61 21.40
C ASP A 112 16.31 11.71 21.11
N ARG A 113 17.21 11.60 22.10
CA ARG A 113 18.45 10.83 21.94
C ARG A 113 18.16 9.34 21.70
N ALA A 114 17.22 8.76 22.46
CA ALA A 114 16.93 7.33 22.35
C ALA A 114 16.35 6.98 20.97
N PHE A 115 15.54 7.89 20.40
CA PHE A 115 15.07 7.73 19.03
C PHE A 115 16.22 7.83 18.03
N ASN A 116 17.12 8.82 18.15
CA ASN A 116 18.27 8.95 17.26
C ASN A 116 19.19 7.73 17.31
N ASP A 117 19.40 7.13 18.49
CA ASP A 117 20.21 5.93 18.63
C ASP A 117 19.55 4.72 17.89
N ARG A 118 18.22 4.56 17.99
CA ARG A 118 17.47 3.54 17.22
C ARG A 118 17.49 3.80 15.71
N LEU A 119 17.31 5.07 15.34
CA LEU A 119 17.40 5.48 13.93
C LEU A 119 18.76 5.14 13.33
N ASP A 120 19.86 5.43 14.04
CA ASP A 120 21.20 5.10 13.58
C ASP A 120 21.42 3.59 13.43
N ALA A 121 20.87 2.79 14.33
CA ALA A 121 20.87 1.33 14.18
C ALA A 121 20.07 0.86 12.96
N LYS A 122 18.91 1.50 12.68
CA LYS A 122 18.01 1.15 11.57
C LYS A 122 18.60 1.46 10.21
N ILE A 123 19.17 2.68 10.03
CA ILE A 123 19.68 3.14 8.73
C ILE A 123 21.13 2.74 8.48
N GLY A 124 21.88 2.31 9.50
CA GLY A 124 23.28 1.91 9.38
C GLY A 124 24.12 2.98 8.69
N ASP A 125 24.84 2.58 7.65
CA ASP A 125 25.71 3.50 6.86
C ASP A 125 24.94 4.42 5.92
N ASN A 126 23.63 4.24 5.74
CA ASN A 126 22.77 5.02 4.84
C ASN A 126 22.39 6.41 5.41
N LYS A 127 23.27 7.05 6.16
CA LYS A 127 22.99 8.34 6.84
C LYS A 127 22.58 9.47 5.89
N GLY A 128 22.99 9.39 4.63
CA GLY A 128 22.67 10.37 3.59
C GLY A 128 21.22 10.37 3.10
N ILE A 129 20.43 9.37 3.47
CA ILE A 129 19.02 9.30 3.06
C ILE A 129 18.13 10.35 3.71
N LEU A 130 18.57 10.95 4.83
CA LEU A 130 17.81 11.93 5.60
C LEU A 130 18.45 13.32 5.51
N PRO A 131 17.95 14.21 4.62
CA PRO A 131 18.33 15.62 4.61
C PRO A 131 18.01 16.32 5.93
N THR A 132 18.78 17.36 6.25
CA THR A 132 18.70 18.04 7.54
C THR A 132 17.30 18.62 7.86
N ASN A 133 16.60 19.13 6.86
CA ASN A 133 15.33 19.85 7.01
C ASN A 133 14.10 19.07 6.53
N ILE A 134 14.22 17.74 6.46
CA ILE A 134 13.11 16.86 6.04
C ILE A 134 12.03 16.80 7.11
N GLU A 135 10.77 16.70 6.70
CA GLU A 135 9.64 16.50 7.59
C GLU A 135 9.61 15.09 8.18
N ASP A 136 8.92 14.90 9.31
CA ASP A 136 8.90 13.62 10.03
C ASP A 136 8.22 12.52 9.20
N TRP A 137 7.09 12.84 8.53
CA TRP A 137 6.43 11.91 7.62
C TRP A 137 7.32 11.52 6.44
N ALA A 138 8.00 12.50 5.85
CA ALA A 138 8.85 12.26 4.69
C ALA A 138 10.11 11.45 5.06
N ALA A 139 10.66 11.69 6.26
CA ALA A 139 11.72 10.86 6.82
C ALA A 139 11.25 9.42 7.02
N ALA A 140 10.04 9.21 7.56
CA ALA A 140 9.45 7.88 7.74
C ALA A 140 9.38 7.12 6.40
N LEU A 141 8.85 7.76 5.35
CA LEU A 141 8.74 7.14 4.04
C LEU A 141 10.12 6.78 3.46
N ARG A 142 11.11 7.65 3.58
CA ARG A 142 12.47 7.38 3.08
C ARG A 142 13.14 6.23 3.83
N ILE A 143 12.96 6.16 5.16
CA ILE A 143 13.50 5.06 5.97
C ILE A 143 12.82 3.75 5.56
N ALA A 144 11.49 3.74 5.44
CA ALA A 144 10.74 2.56 5.04
C ALA A 144 11.20 2.04 3.67
N SER A 145 11.37 2.93 2.68
CA SER A 145 11.87 2.56 1.34
C SER A 145 13.28 1.98 1.39
N ALA A 146 14.19 2.63 2.13
CA ALA A 146 15.59 2.17 2.24
C ALA A 146 15.74 0.86 3.03
N SER A 147 14.73 0.48 3.81
CA SER A 147 14.72 -0.75 4.63
C SER A 147 13.88 -1.87 4.00
N ALA A 148 13.24 -1.65 2.86
CA ALA A 148 12.47 -2.68 2.17
C ALA A 148 13.42 -3.77 1.65
N GLU A 149 13.08 -5.04 1.94
CA GLU A 149 13.88 -6.18 1.49
C GLU A 149 13.61 -6.50 0.01
N ASP A 150 12.38 -6.30 -0.44
CA ASP A 150 11.96 -6.50 -1.82
C ASP A 150 11.93 -5.17 -2.58
N SER A 151 12.40 -5.15 -3.83
CA SER A 151 12.43 -3.95 -4.69
C SER A 151 11.03 -3.41 -5.03
N GLY A 152 9.98 -4.20 -4.77
CA GLY A 152 8.60 -3.92 -5.17
C GLY A 152 8.37 -3.97 -6.69
N GLU A 153 9.38 -4.35 -7.47
CA GLU A 153 9.24 -4.51 -8.93
C GLU A 153 8.27 -5.65 -9.27
N ASN A 154 8.16 -6.65 -8.39
CA ASN A 154 7.28 -7.81 -8.52
C ASN A 154 5.94 -7.65 -7.79
N GLY A 155 5.56 -6.40 -7.46
CA GLY A 155 4.26 -6.12 -6.87
C GLY A 155 3.10 -6.45 -7.79
N VAL A 156 1.99 -6.90 -7.20
CA VAL A 156 0.76 -7.26 -7.91
C VAL A 156 0.21 -6.09 -8.72
N ASP A 157 0.31 -4.88 -8.18
CA ASP A 157 -0.13 -3.66 -8.85
C ASP A 157 0.59 -3.44 -10.19
N ARG A 158 1.91 -3.62 -10.22
CA ARG A 158 2.71 -3.50 -11.44
C ARG A 158 2.38 -4.57 -12.46
N ALA A 159 2.17 -5.81 -11.99
CA ALA A 159 1.78 -6.91 -12.88
C ALA A 159 0.43 -6.66 -13.55
N LEU A 160 -0.56 -6.13 -12.81
CA LEU A 160 -1.87 -5.77 -13.35
C LEU A 160 -1.78 -4.57 -14.31
N LEU A 161 -0.95 -3.57 -14.00
CA LEU A 161 -0.72 -2.39 -14.86
C LEU A 161 0.01 -2.73 -16.17
N ALA A 162 0.78 -3.81 -16.21
CA ALA A 162 1.41 -4.30 -17.45
C ALA A 162 0.40 -4.88 -18.45
N GLY A 163 -0.85 -5.07 -18.07
CA GLY A 163 -1.95 -5.50 -18.93
C GLY A 163 -2.40 -4.40 -19.92
N ASN A 164 -3.32 -4.76 -20.81
CA ASN A 164 -3.80 -3.88 -21.89
C ASN A 164 -5.15 -3.20 -21.58
N LYS A 165 -5.59 -3.20 -20.31
CA LYS A 165 -6.87 -2.55 -19.96
C LYS A 165 -6.70 -1.04 -19.83
N PRO A 166 -7.76 -0.25 -20.14
CA PRO A 166 -7.80 1.14 -19.72
C PRO A 166 -7.61 1.24 -18.20
N VAL A 167 -6.81 2.20 -17.74
CA VAL A 167 -6.49 2.37 -16.32
C VAL A 167 -7.07 3.69 -15.81
N VAL A 168 -7.60 3.66 -14.60
CA VAL A 168 -8.01 4.84 -13.83
C VAL A 168 -7.34 4.80 -12.47
N GLY A 169 -6.62 5.87 -12.12
CA GLY A 169 -6.10 6.10 -10.77
C GLY A 169 -7.14 6.77 -9.90
N LEU A 170 -7.29 6.30 -8.68
CA LEU A 170 -8.15 6.92 -7.66
C LEU A 170 -7.50 8.15 -7.05
N GLU A 171 -6.16 8.19 -7.06
CA GLU A 171 -5.33 9.26 -6.52
C GLU A 171 -4.17 9.59 -7.47
N SER A 172 -3.53 10.73 -7.21
CA SER A 172 -2.23 11.10 -7.75
C SER A 172 -1.16 11.03 -6.68
N TYR A 173 0.12 11.02 -7.05
CA TYR A 173 1.23 11.14 -6.10
C TYR A 173 1.11 12.37 -5.19
N ALA A 174 0.71 13.51 -5.75
CA ALA A 174 0.51 14.72 -4.96
C ALA A 174 -0.60 14.56 -3.91
N ALA A 175 -1.69 13.88 -4.25
CA ALA A 175 -2.76 13.59 -3.30
C ALA A 175 -2.30 12.63 -2.20
N GLN A 176 -1.60 11.54 -2.55
CA GLN A 176 -1.09 10.58 -1.57
C GLN A 176 -0.07 11.21 -0.61
N PHE A 177 0.94 11.91 -1.12
CA PHE A 177 1.90 12.58 -0.24
C PHE A 177 1.26 13.69 0.58
N GLY A 178 0.24 14.37 0.02
CA GLY A 178 -0.56 15.35 0.74
C GLY A 178 -1.29 14.79 1.97
N ILE A 179 -1.69 13.51 1.95
CA ILE A 179 -2.28 12.84 3.11
C ILE A 179 -1.28 12.81 4.27
N PHE A 180 -0.03 12.45 4.00
CA PHE A 180 1.02 12.41 5.02
C PHE A 180 1.41 13.81 5.51
N ASP A 181 1.51 14.77 4.59
CA ASP A 181 1.83 16.17 4.87
C ASP A 181 0.77 16.83 5.79
N MET A 182 -0.50 16.48 5.61
CA MET A 182 -1.61 16.95 6.42
C MET A 182 -1.81 16.22 7.75
N LEU A 183 -1.05 15.19 8.07
CA LEU A 183 -1.09 14.53 9.37
C LEU A 183 -0.75 15.50 10.48
N SER A 184 -1.38 15.35 11.62
CA SER A 184 -1.00 16.13 12.81
C SER A 184 0.48 15.87 13.16
N PRO A 185 1.16 16.84 13.81
CA PRO A 185 2.54 16.61 14.27
C PRO A 185 2.69 15.36 15.16
N THR A 186 1.64 14.99 15.89
CA THR A 186 1.60 13.77 16.72
C THR A 186 1.55 12.53 15.84
N ASP A 187 0.69 12.52 14.83
CA ASP A 187 0.54 11.38 13.93
C ASP A 187 1.78 11.21 13.03
N GLN A 188 2.40 12.29 12.56
CA GLN A 188 3.68 12.23 11.84
C GLN A 188 4.79 11.59 12.70
N LYS A 189 4.87 11.95 13.99
CA LYS A 189 5.82 11.32 14.92
C LYS A 189 5.48 9.87 15.20
N ALA A 190 4.20 9.53 15.33
CA ALA A 190 3.77 8.14 15.50
C ALA A 190 4.15 7.29 14.29
N LEU A 191 3.91 7.79 13.07
CA LEU A 191 4.34 7.16 11.83
C LEU A 191 5.86 6.94 11.79
N LEU A 192 6.64 7.99 12.09
CA LEU A 192 8.10 7.92 12.07
C LEU A 192 8.63 6.90 13.10
N ARG A 193 8.07 6.90 14.32
CA ARG A 193 8.42 5.93 15.37
C ARG A 193 8.08 4.50 14.95
N ALA A 194 6.89 4.29 14.42
CA ALA A 194 6.44 2.99 13.96
C ALA A 194 7.40 2.43 12.90
N VAL A 195 7.89 3.24 11.96
CA VAL A 195 8.86 2.81 10.94
C VAL A 195 10.22 2.48 11.53
N VAL A 196 10.73 3.30 12.48
CA VAL A 196 12.06 3.10 13.07
C VAL A 196 12.06 1.91 14.03
N GLU A 197 10.95 1.67 14.74
CA GLU A 197 10.80 0.61 15.74
C GLU A 197 10.31 -0.72 15.13
N ASP A 198 9.98 -0.73 13.84
CA ASP A 198 9.56 -1.95 13.14
C ASP A 198 10.75 -2.90 12.90
N ASP A 199 10.79 -4.01 13.65
CA ASP A 199 11.80 -5.06 13.52
C ASP A 199 11.24 -6.35 12.87
N SER A 200 10.01 -6.28 12.31
CA SER A 200 9.17 -7.44 12.05
C SER A 200 9.27 -8.00 10.62
N GLY A 201 10.42 -8.48 10.17
CA GLY A 201 10.48 -9.32 8.95
C GLY A 201 9.57 -10.56 9.01
N GLU A 202 9.34 -11.11 10.21
CA GLU A 202 8.40 -12.21 10.43
C GLU A 202 6.94 -11.81 10.19
N ASP A 203 6.55 -10.58 10.55
CA ASP A 203 5.18 -10.09 10.29
C ASP A 203 4.92 -9.86 8.80
N GLU A 204 5.93 -9.44 8.03
CA GLU A 204 5.81 -9.33 6.58
C GLU A 204 5.59 -10.69 5.92
N LYS A 205 6.33 -11.72 6.34
CA LYS A 205 6.14 -13.10 5.88
C LYS A 205 4.75 -13.62 6.25
N ALA A 206 4.33 -13.39 7.50
CA ALA A 206 3.01 -13.80 7.98
C ALA A 206 1.89 -13.11 7.21
N MET A 207 2.03 -11.81 6.90
CA MET A 207 1.07 -11.05 6.11
C MET A 207 0.99 -11.57 4.66
N ARG A 208 2.13 -11.84 4.03
CA ARG A 208 2.21 -12.42 2.69
C ARG A 208 1.54 -13.79 2.63
N ALA A 209 1.82 -14.65 3.62
CA ALA A 209 1.18 -15.97 3.71
C ALA A 209 -0.33 -15.87 3.92
N ALA A 210 -0.81 -14.96 4.78
CA ALA A 210 -2.22 -14.70 4.99
C ALA A 210 -2.91 -14.17 3.73
N TRP A 211 -2.24 -13.27 2.99
CA TRP A 211 -2.73 -12.76 1.73
C TRP A 211 -2.83 -13.85 0.66
N LEU A 212 -1.78 -14.66 0.47
CA LEU A 212 -1.76 -15.74 -0.52
C LEU A 212 -2.81 -16.82 -0.24
N SER A 213 -3.12 -17.07 1.03
CA SER A 213 -4.17 -18.04 1.43
C SER A 213 -5.57 -17.43 1.49
N GLY A 214 -5.72 -16.12 1.36
CA GLY A 214 -6.98 -15.42 1.53
C GLY A 214 -7.52 -15.43 2.98
N ASP A 215 -6.64 -15.61 3.97
CA ASP A 215 -6.99 -15.58 5.39
C ASP A 215 -7.21 -14.12 5.85
N LEU A 216 -8.46 -13.65 5.70
CA LEU A 216 -8.84 -12.27 6.01
C LEU A 216 -8.74 -11.95 7.50
N ASP A 217 -8.99 -12.89 8.39
CA ASP A 217 -8.94 -12.68 9.84
C ASP A 217 -7.50 -12.42 10.26
N LYS A 218 -6.57 -13.27 9.81
CA LYS A 218 -5.14 -13.09 10.06
C LYS A 218 -4.60 -11.83 9.40
N LEU A 219 -5.00 -11.57 8.14
CA LEU A 219 -4.60 -10.37 7.41
C LEU A 219 -5.09 -9.10 8.12
N SER A 220 -6.34 -9.08 8.60
CA SER A 220 -6.91 -7.98 9.36
C SER A 220 -6.17 -7.77 10.68
N HIS A 221 -5.92 -8.85 11.42
CA HIS A 221 -5.16 -8.76 12.67
C HIS A 221 -3.77 -8.14 12.45
N LEU A 222 -3.04 -8.65 11.47
CA LEU A 222 -1.70 -8.15 11.16
C LEU A 222 -1.71 -6.71 10.62
N ALA A 223 -2.66 -6.36 9.74
CA ALA A 223 -2.76 -5.02 9.18
C ALA A 223 -3.14 -3.96 10.23
N MET A 224 -4.00 -4.31 11.19
CA MET A 224 -4.49 -3.38 12.22
C MET A 224 -3.60 -3.31 13.46
N THR A 225 -2.47 -4.01 13.47
CA THR A 225 -1.41 -3.85 14.47
C THR A 225 -0.36 -2.83 14.00
N GLY A 226 0.55 -2.42 14.83
CA GLY A 226 1.60 -1.46 14.48
C GLY A 226 1.04 -0.07 14.11
N MET A 227 1.43 0.48 12.97
CA MET A 227 1.09 1.84 12.53
C MET A 227 -0.43 2.09 12.48
N LEU A 228 -1.21 1.16 11.98
CA LEU A 228 -2.67 1.31 11.86
C LEU A 228 -3.43 1.09 13.16
N SER A 229 -2.75 0.73 14.26
CA SER A 229 -3.36 0.79 15.60
C SER A 229 -3.58 2.22 16.09
N GLU A 230 -2.83 3.18 15.54
CA GLU A 230 -2.98 4.60 15.83
C GLU A 230 -4.21 5.16 15.10
N PRO A 231 -5.24 5.66 15.82
CA PRO A 231 -6.52 6.05 15.20
C PRO A 231 -6.37 7.16 14.15
N GLY A 232 -5.48 8.13 14.37
CA GLY A 232 -5.24 9.23 13.42
C GLY A 232 -4.63 8.73 12.11
N LEU A 233 -3.65 7.82 12.20
CA LEU A 233 -3.03 7.21 11.02
C LEU A 233 -4.02 6.31 10.28
N ARG A 234 -4.79 5.48 10.99
CA ARG A 234 -5.82 4.65 10.35
C ARG A 234 -6.86 5.48 9.64
N ALA A 235 -7.38 6.52 10.30
CA ALA A 235 -8.37 7.41 9.70
C ALA A 235 -7.85 8.07 8.42
N ALA A 236 -6.60 8.57 8.42
CA ALA A 236 -6.03 9.26 7.26
C ALA A 236 -5.61 8.28 6.15
N LEU A 237 -4.97 7.17 6.51
CA LEU A 237 -4.34 6.27 5.53
C LEU A 237 -5.30 5.20 4.97
N LEU A 238 -6.42 4.91 5.65
CA LEU A 238 -7.41 3.94 5.21
C LEU A 238 -8.82 4.51 5.13
N ASP A 239 -9.43 4.90 6.26
CA ASP A 239 -10.87 5.09 6.35
C ASP A 239 -11.36 6.23 5.43
N GLN A 240 -10.70 7.39 5.46
CA GLN A 240 -11.04 8.55 4.61
C GLN A 240 -10.80 8.26 3.13
N ARG A 241 -9.72 7.55 2.80
CA ARG A 241 -9.42 7.14 1.43
C ARG A 241 -10.46 6.15 0.91
N ASN A 242 -10.78 5.12 1.69
CA ASN A 242 -11.80 4.14 1.34
C ASN A 242 -13.15 4.79 1.06
N TRP A 243 -13.54 5.75 1.91
CA TRP A 243 -14.77 6.49 1.69
C TRP A 243 -14.74 7.29 0.37
N ALA A 244 -13.68 8.06 0.14
CA ALA A 244 -13.50 8.85 -1.08
C ALA A 244 -13.42 7.96 -2.35
N TRP A 245 -12.80 6.79 -2.26
CA TRP A 245 -12.72 5.85 -3.37
C TRP A 245 -14.06 5.18 -3.65
N ALA A 246 -14.82 4.81 -2.61
CA ALA A 246 -16.15 4.26 -2.80
C ALA A 246 -17.09 5.26 -3.52
N GLU A 247 -16.95 6.58 -3.25
CA GLU A 247 -17.67 7.64 -3.97
C GLU A 247 -17.28 7.74 -5.46
N GLN A 248 -16.06 7.35 -5.81
CA GLN A 248 -15.61 7.32 -7.22
C GLN A 248 -16.01 6.01 -7.91
N ILE A 249 -15.89 4.87 -7.22
CA ILE A 249 -16.10 3.52 -7.78
C ILE A 249 -17.59 3.26 -8.02
N ALA A 250 -18.46 3.59 -7.06
CA ALA A 250 -19.88 3.29 -7.15
C ALA A 250 -20.55 3.89 -8.42
N PRO A 251 -20.33 5.16 -8.80
CA PRO A 251 -20.86 5.71 -10.05
C PRO A 251 -20.36 4.99 -11.31
N MET A 252 -19.10 4.51 -11.33
CA MET A 252 -18.58 3.75 -12.47
C MET A 252 -19.38 2.47 -12.67
N ILE A 253 -19.66 1.74 -11.58
CA ILE A 253 -20.44 0.50 -11.61
C ILE A 253 -21.88 0.79 -12.07
N LEU A 254 -22.53 1.80 -11.48
CA LEU A 254 -23.89 2.17 -11.81
C LEU A 254 -24.04 2.65 -13.28
N ALA A 255 -23.01 3.26 -13.84
CA ALA A 255 -22.96 3.65 -15.25
C ALA A 255 -22.73 2.46 -16.21
N GLY A 256 -22.64 1.23 -15.70
CA GLY A 256 -22.48 0.00 -16.49
C GLY A 256 -21.04 -0.35 -16.85
N ARG A 257 -20.03 0.36 -16.30
CA ARG A 257 -18.63 -0.07 -16.39
C ARG A 257 -18.44 -1.31 -15.53
N LYS A 258 -17.44 -2.08 -15.88
CA LYS A 258 -17.07 -3.32 -15.18
C LYS A 258 -15.66 -3.19 -14.63
N PRO A 259 -15.44 -2.32 -13.59
CA PRO A 259 -14.11 -2.11 -13.06
C PRO A 259 -13.60 -3.35 -12.34
N PHE A 260 -12.32 -3.66 -12.54
CA PHE A 260 -11.51 -4.46 -11.66
C PHE A 260 -10.73 -3.48 -10.77
N VAL A 261 -11.12 -3.40 -9.50
CA VAL A 261 -10.54 -2.47 -8.53
C VAL A 261 -9.43 -3.21 -7.79
N ALA A 262 -8.20 -2.79 -7.99
CA ALA A 262 -7.01 -3.36 -7.39
C ALA A 262 -6.31 -2.29 -6.54
N VAL A 263 -6.41 -2.41 -5.23
CA VAL A 263 -5.80 -1.50 -4.25
C VAL A 263 -5.24 -2.29 -3.07
N GLY A 264 -4.36 -1.71 -2.28
CA GLY A 264 -3.71 -2.40 -1.16
C GLY A 264 -4.69 -3.19 -0.29
N ALA A 265 -4.32 -4.41 0.10
CA ALA A 265 -5.21 -5.36 0.75
C ALA A 265 -5.87 -4.84 2.03
N ALA A 266 -5.20 -3.94 2.77
CA ALA A 266 -5.77 -3.32 3.97
C ALA A 266 -7.06 -2.53 3.68
N HIS A 267 -7.20 -1.97 2.47
CA HIS A 267 -8.39 -1.24 2.02
C HIS A 267 -9.62 -2.13 1.81
N MET A 268 -9.46 -3.46 1.83
CA MET A 268 -10.55 -4.43 1.69
C MET A 268 -11.11 -4.89 3.04
N LEU A 269 -10.50 -4.51 4.17
CA LEU A 269 -10.73 -5.11 5.47
C LEU A 269 -11.67 -4.28 6.36
N GLY A 270 -12.48 -4.97 7.15
CA GLY A 270 -13.32 -4.37 8.19
C GLY A 270 -14.51 -3.56 7.66
N GLU A 271 -15.20 -2.90 8.59
CA GLU A 271 -16.44 -2.14 8.31
C GLU A 271 -16.21 -0.88 7.47
N GLN A 272 -14.99 -0.34 7.47
CA GLN A 272 -14.57 0.80 6.65
C GLN A 272 -13.84 0.35 5.37
N GLY A 273 -13.77 -0.94 5.09
CA GLY A 273 -13.21 -1.48 3.85
C GLY A 273 -14.13 -1.26 2.66
N LEU A 274 -13.56 -1.22 1.46
CA LEU A 274 -14.32 -1.02 0.21
C LEU A 274 -15.49 -2.00 0.02
N PRO A 275 -15.35 -3.31 0.35
CA PRO A 275 -16.49 -4.23 0.28
C PRO A 275 -17.68 -3.76 1.10
N ALA A 276 -17.48 -3.43 2.37
CA ALA A 276 -18.53 -2.97 3.28
C ALA A 276 -19.11 -1.61 2.85
N LEU A 277 -18.27 -0.68 2.39
CA LEU A 277 -18.72 0.64 1.93
C LEU A 277 -19.57 0.56 0.66
N LEU A 278 -19.32 -0.38 -0.24
CA LEU A 278 -20.16 -0.60 -1.43
C LEU A 278 -21.46 -1.32 -1.06
N GLU A 279 -21.45 -2.23 -0.09
CA GLU A 279 -22.68 -2.82 0.47
C GLU A 279 -23.58 -1.76 1.12
N ALA A 280 -23.00 -0.84 1.88
CA ALA A 280 -23.72 0.29 2.47
C ALA A 280 -24.36 1.23 1.41
N ARG A 281 -23.88 1.18 0.16
CA ARG A 281 -24.45 1.89 -1.01
C ARG A 281 -25.46 1.06 -1.80
N GLY A 282 -25.94 -0.06 -1.22
CA GLY A 282 -26.98 -0.90 -1.81
C GLY A 282 -26.46 -1.92 -2.83
N MET A 283 -25.16 -2.12 -2.96
CA MET A 283 -24.60 -3.15 -3.83
C MET A 283 -24.47 -4.48 -3.08
N ARG A 284 -24.61 -5.59 -3.79
CA ARG A 284 -24.35 -6.92 -3.23
C ARG A 284 -22.89 -7.26 -3.46
N VAL A 285 -22.14 -7.51 -2.39
CA VAL A 285 -20.75 -7.92 -2.44
C VAL A 285 -20.63 -9.38 -2.01
N ARG A 286 -19.97 -10.19 -2.81
CA ARG A 286 -19.76 -11.62 -2.53
C ARG A 286 -18.31 -11.99 -2.72
N ARG A 287 -17.72 -12.56 -1.69
CA ARG A 287 -16.38 -13.17 -1.80
C ARG A 287 -16.44 -14.35 -2.78
N LYS A 288 -15.43 -14.44 -3.67
CA LYS A 288 -15.32 -15.47 -4.72
C LYS A 288 -14.20 -16.47 -4.42
N GLN A 289 -13.21 -16.06 -3.67
CA GLN A 289 -12.14 -16.92 -3.13
C GLN A 289 -11.54 -16.32 -1.84
#